data_6ab3e786e536ceddaa883f9c78d6fa74
#
_entry.id   6ab3e786e536ceddaa883f9c78d6fa74
#
_cell.length_a   1.000
_cell.length_b   1.000
_cell.length_c   1.000
_cell.angle_alpha   90.00
_cell.angle_beta   90.00
_cell.angle_gamma   90.00
#
_symmetry.space_group_name_H-M   'P 1'
#
loop_
_entity.id
_entity.type
_entity.pdbx_description
1 polymer ?
#
loop_
_entity_poly.entity_id
_entity_poly.type
_entity_poly.pdbx_seq_one_letter_code
_entity_poly.pdbx_strand_id
1 'polypeptide(L)'
;MLIFIGFLIPIHSQLFSADELLNKAIEYHDPNSFWNDFKASFYVKMESVKRPLRTSKITLDLKQSFFNLSVQVEENQWTSTINKDLCELSFNGTKEISKEIQNKFKLNCERAAMYRDYYTYLYGLPMKLRDAGTLIDPQVIEKLVDGISYWVLKVTYEPEVGSDTWYFYFDQKTYALKRYQFFHDESLNDGEYIILEDELEIAGIRMPKDRSWFYNSDNTYLGKDTLSN
;
A
#
# COMPACT_ATOMS: atom_id res chain seq x y z
N MET A 1 -2.60 60.73 -19.12
CA MET A 1 -1.56 59.93 -18.40
C MET A 1 -2.24 58.68 -17.87
N LEU A 2 -2.18 57.57 -18.64
CA LEU A 2 -2.76 56.26 -18.24
C LEU A 2 -1.71 55.54 -17.41
N ILE A 3 -2.04 55.22 -16.15
CA ILE A 3 -1.20 54.40 -15.28
C ILE A 3 -1.61 52.91 -15.51
N PHE A 4 -0.73 52.15 -16.13
CA PHE A 4 -0.85 50.71 -16.23
C PHE A 4 -0.41 50.09 -14.89
N ILE A 5 -1.37 49.62 -14.09
CA ILE A 5 -1.07 48.79 -12.90
C ILE A 5 -0.91 47.36 -13.39
N GLY A 6 0.32 46.93 -13.57
CA GLY A 6 0.65 45.52 -13.84
C GLY A 6 0.39 44.67 -12.61
N PHE A 7 -0.59 43.78 -12.66
CA PHE A 7 -0.77 42.72 -11.68
C PHE A 7 0.37 41.72 -11.86
N LEU A 8 1.34 41.70 -10.95
CA LEU A 8 2.30 40.64 -10.78
C LEU A 8 1.56 39.44 -10.16
N ILE A 9 1.19 38.46 -10.98
CA ILE A 9 0.74 37.14 -10.50
C ILE A 9 1.99 36.47 -9.93
N PRO A 10 2.02 36.07 -8.63
CA PRO A 10 3.15 35.33 -8.12
C PRO A 10 3.17 33.99 -8.84
N ILE A 11 4.19 33.75 -9.66
CA ILE A 11 4.51 32.44 -10.18
C ILE A 11 5.01 31.65 -8.97
N HIS A 12 4.16 30.84 -8.34
CA HIS A 12 4.60 29.79 -7.43
C HIS A 12 5.39 28.81 -8.30
N SER A 13 6.70 28.94 -8.30
CA SER A 13 7.55 27.90 -8.88
C SER A 13 7.37 26.66 -8.02
N GLN A 14 6.74 25.63 -8.57
CA GLN A 14 6.70 24.31 -7.97
C GLN A 14 8.16 23.90 -7.71
N LEU A 15 8.52 23.60 -6.44
CA LEU A 15 9.90 23.32 -6.03
C LEU A 15 10.50 22.13 -6.80
N PHE A 16 9.68 21.15 -7.22
CA PHE A 16 10.04 19.98 -8.02
C PHE A 16 8.79 19.29 -8.55
N SER A 17 8.95 18.44 -9.57
CA SER A 17 7.84 17.73 -10.21
C SER A 17 7.39 16.50 -9.39
N ALA A 18 6.20 15.99 -9.70
CA ALA A 18 5.69 14.74 -9.12
C ALA A 18 6.63 13.56 -9.42
N ASP A 19 7.22 13.53 -10.62
CA ASP A 19 8.19 12.50 -11.01
C ASP A 19 9.48 12.57 -10.18
N GLU A 20 10.01 13.77 -9.92
CA GLU A 20 11.17 13.96 -9.06
C GLU A 20 10.89 13.57 -7.60
N LEU A 21 9.69 13.89 -7.08
CA LEU A 21 9.29 13.45 -5.73
C LEU A 21 9.23 11.93 -5.65
N LEU A 22 8.59 11.29 -6.61
CA LEU A 22 8.49 9.83 -6.64
C LEU A 22 9.86 9.17 -6.76
N ASN A 23 10.75 9.69 -7.60
CA ASN A 23 12.12 9.18 -7.73
C ASN A 23 12.90 9.24 -6.41
N LYS A 24 12.81 10.38 -5.68
CA LYS A 24 13.44 10.53 -4.35
C LYS A 24 12.86 9.57 -3.32
N ALA A 25 11.53 9.36 -3.35
CA ALA A 25 10.87 8.40 -2.48
C ALA A 25 11.29 6.96 -2.79
N ILE A 26 11.38 6.60 -4.06
CA ILE A 26 11.87 5.27 -4.48
C ILE A 26 13.33 5.10 -4.07
N GLU A 27 14.20 6.07 -4.30
CA GLU A 27 15.61 6.02 -3.88
C GLU A 27 15.75 5.84 -2.35
N TYR A 28 14.85 6.45 -1.57
CA TYR A 28 14.83 6.23 -0.12
C TYR A 28 14.45 4.81 0.27
N HIS A 29 13.38 4.25 -0.34
CA HIS A 29 12.83 2.94 0.02
C HIS A 29 13.56 1.78 -0.65
N ASP A 30 14.05 1.97 -1.88
CA ASP A 30 14.73 0.96 -2.70
C ASP A 30 15.99 1.55 -3.37
N PRO A 31 17.03 1.89 -2.59
CA PRO A 31 18.23 2.56 -3.11
C PRO A 31 19.02 1.71 -4.11
N ASN A 32 18.80 0.41 -4.14
CA ASN A 32 19.52 -0.52 -5.01
C ASN A 32 18.66 -1.07 -6.17
N SER A 33 17.43 -0.59 -6.32
CA SER A 33 16.48 -1.05 -7.36
C SER A 33 16.20 -2.56 -7.31
N PHE A 34 16.05 -3.11 -6.10
CA PHE A 34 15.84 -4.54 -5.87
C PHE A 34 14.38 -4.96 -6.00
N TRP A 35 13.43 -4.00 -6.03
CA TRP A 35 12.01 -4.33 -6.03
C TRP A 35 11.61 -5.25 -7.19
N ASN A 36 12.09 -5.02 -8.40
CA ASN A 36 11.73 -5.83 -9.56
C ASN A 36 12.16 -7.32 -9.44
N ASP A 37 13.21 -7.58 -8.69
CA ASP A 37 13.74 -8.93 -8.41
C ASP A 37 13.45 -9.37 -6.96
N PHE A 38 12.53 -8.68 -6.27
CA PHE A 38 12.26 -8.90 -4.85
C PHE A 38 11.85 -10.33 -4.57
N LYS A 39 12.58 -10.93 -3.64
CA LYS A 39 12.34 -12.30 -3.16
C LYS A 39 12.55 -12.35 -1.67
N ALA A 40 11.48 -12.51 -0.91
CA ALA A 40 11.54 -12.61 0.54
C ALA A 40 10.32 -13.30 1.14
N SER A 41 10.46 -13.70 2.41
CA SER A 41 9.33 -14.03 3.30
C SER A 41 9.32 -13.05 4.46
N PHE A 42 8.13 -12.64 4.88
CA PHE A 42 7.92 -11.79 6.03
C PHE A 42 6.59 -12.09 6.71
N TYR A 43 6.43 -11.63 7.93
CA TYR A 43 5.19 -11.80 8.68
C TYR A 43 4.45 -10.47 8.83
N VAL A 44 3.13 -10.56 8.86
CA VAL A 44 2.23 -9.44 9.18
C VAL A 44 1.29 -9.90 10.29
N LYS A 45 1.40 -9.24 11.43
CA LYS A 45 0.47 -9.37 12.54
C LYS A 45 -0.60 -8.30 12.38
N MET A 46 -1.84 -8.70 12.21
CA MET A 46 -2.99 -7.82 12.02
C MET A 46 -3.86 -7.82 13.27
N GLU A 47 -3.93 -6.69 13.95
CA GLU A 47 -4.78 -6.42 15.12
C GLU A 47 -5.97 -5.59 14.66
N SER A 48 -7.18 -6.08 14.87
CA SER A 48 -8.42 -5.40 14.47
C SER A 48 -9.35 -5.26 15.68
N VAL A 49 -10.04 -4.13 15.77
CA VAL A 49 -11.02 -3.88 16.85
C VAL A 49 -12.16 -4.90 16.85
N LYS A 50 -12.50 -5.46 15.69
CA LYS A 50 -13.70 -6.30 15.50
C LYS A 50 -13.41 -7.77 15.19
N ARG A 51 -12.15 -8.17 15.00
CA ARG A 51 -11.79 -9.51 14.53
C ARG A 51 -10.68 -10.10 15.40
N PRO A 52 -10.61 -11.43 15.53
CA PRO A 52 -9.48 -12.09 16.17
C PRO A 52 -8.15 -11.69 15.54
N LEU A 53 -7.09 -11.80 16.34
CA LEU A 53 -5.72 -11.61 15.87
C LEU A 53 -5.44 -12.53 14.68
N ARG A 54 -4.89 -11.95 13.62
CA ARG A 54 -4.45 -12.69 12.43
C ARG A 54 -2.95 -12.54 12.27
N THR A 55 -2.24 -13.66 12.17
CA THR A 55 -0.84 -13.69 11.75
C THR A 55 -0.75 -14.27 10.34
N SER A 56 -0.07 -13.55 9.47
CA SER A 56 0.13 -13.96 8.07
C SER A 56 1.62 -14.07 7.80
N LYS A 57 2.05 -15.19 7.22
CA LYS A 57 3.36 -15.30 6.57
C LYS A 57 3.17 -15.10 5.09
N ILE A 58 3.85 -14.13 4.52
CA ILE A 58 3.82 -13.80 3.12
C ILE A 58 5.18 -14.16 2.52
N THR A 59 5.17 -14.89 1.40
CA THR A 59 6.36 -15.12 0.58
C THR A 59 6.10 -14.60 -0.82
N LEU A 60 6.98 -13.73 -1.28
CA LEU A 60 6.98 -13.17 -2.63
C LEU A 60 8.27 -13.56 -3.35
N ASP A 61 8.16 -13.94 -4.62
CA ASP A 61 9.25 -13.99 -5.60
C ASP A 61 8.70 -13.39 -6.90
N LEU A 62 8.93 -12.08 -7.08
CA LEU A 62 8.33 -11.33 -8.18
C LEU A 62 8.83 -11.85 -9.54
N LYS A 63 10.11 -12.20 -9.63
CA LYS A 63 10.72 -12.72 -10.86
C LYS A 63 10.14 -14.07 -11.30
N GLN A 64 9.73 -14.90 -10.34
CA GLN A 64 9.12 -16.20 -10.62
C GLN A 64 7.59 -16.14 -10.64
N SER A 65 6.98 -14.98 -10.47
CA SER A 65 5.52 -14.83 -10.31
C SER A 65 4.96 -15.77 -9.23
N PHE A 66 5.70 -15.86 -8.11
CA PHE A 66 5.35 -16.73 -6.99
C PHE A 66 4.83 -15.91 -5.81
N PHE A 67 3.72 -16.35 -5.28
CA PHE A 67 3.11 -15.81 -4.05
C PHE A 67 2.65 -16.98 -3.16
N ASN A 68 2.99 -16.90 -1.87
CA ASN A 68 2.43 -17.79 -0.87
C ASN A 68 1.98 -16.98 0.33
N LEU A 69 0.76 -17.24 0.78
CA LEU A 69 0.17 -16.64 1.97
C LEU A 69 -0.26 -17.78 2.90
N SER A 70 0.38 -17.87 4.06
CA SER A 70 -0.05 -18.74 5.15
C SER A 70 -0.64 -17.87 6.26
N VAL A 71 -1.85 -18.16 6.68
CA VAL A 71 -2.61 -17.37 7.68
C VAL A 71 -2.93 -18.26 8.87
N GLN A 72 -2.72 -17.70 10.06
CA GLN A 72 -3.14 -18.27 11.34
C GLN A 72 -4.14 -17.33 12.02
N VAL A 73 -5.31 -17.85 12.37
CA VAL A 73 -6.31 -17.19 13.20
C VAL A 73 -6.84 -18.23 14.21
N GLU A 74 -6.59 -17.97 15.50
CA GLU A 74 -6.90 -18.93 16.55
C GLU A 74 -6.29 -20.32 16.21
N GLU A 75 -7.08 -21.39 16.24
CA GLU A 75 -6.66 -22.76 15.91
C GLU A 75 -6.66 -23.06 14.39
N ASN A 76 -7.17 -22.14 13.57
CA ASN A 76 -7.31 -22.39 12.14
C ASN A 76 -6.12 -21.84 11.36
N GLN A 77 -5.59 -22.67 10.47
CA GLN A 77 -4.54 -22.28 9.55
C GLN A 77 -4.94 -22.60 8.11
N TRP A 78 -4.66 -21.67 7.20
CA TRP A 78 -4.83 -21.93 5.77
C TRP A 78 -3.69 -21.33 4.96
N THR A 79 -3.47 -21.93 3.81
CA THR A 79 -2.44 -21.47 2.87
C THR A 79 -3.03 -21.30 1.48
N SER A 80 -2.64 -20.21 0.83
CA SER A 80 -2.94 -19.92 -0.57
C SER A 80 -1.62 -19.73 -1.30
N THR A 81 -1.38 -20.52 -2.33
CA THR A 81 -0.17 -20.44 -3.16
C THR A 81 -0.56 -20.12 -4.58
N ILE A 82 0.09 -19.13 -5.17
CA ILE A 82 0.02 -18.84 -6.60
C ILE A 82 1.44 -19.00 -7.15
N ASN A 83 1.58 -19.86 -8.14
CA ASN A 83 2.82 -20.05 -8.88
C ASN A 83 2.50 -19.94 -10.36
N LYS A 84 2.81 -18.78 -10.94
CA LYS A 84 2.35 -18.39 -12.28
C LYS A 84 0.82 -18.46 -12.36
N ASP A 85 0.30 -19.35 -13.20
CA ASP A 85 -1.14 -19.56 -13.40
C ASP A 85 -1.75 -20.64 -12.47
N LEU A 86 -0.91 -21.32 -11.69
CA LEU A 86 -1.36 -22.39 -10.79
C LEU A 86 -1.73 -21.81 -9.43
N CYS A 87 -2.91 -22.21 -8.94
CA CYS A 87 -3.39 -21.86 -7.62
C CYS A 87 -3.61 -23.12 -6.78
N GLU A 88 -3.04 -23.15 -5.60
CA GLU A 88 -3.23 -24.23 -4.62
C GLU A 88 -3.70 -23.66 -3.29
N LEU A 89 -4.65 -24.35 -2.65
CA LEU A 89 -5.21 -23.99 -1.36
C LEU A 89 -5.07 -25.16 -0.40
N SER A 90 -4.85 -24.86 0.88
CA SER A 90 -4.94 -25.86 1.94
C SER A 90 -5.56 -25.26 3.21
N PHE A 91 -6.17 -26.10 4.03
CA PHE A 91 -6.73 -25.75 5.32
C PHE A 91 -6.35 -26.80 6.36
N ASN A 92 -5.76 -26.38 7.46
CA ASN A 92 -5.24 -27.27 8.53
C ASN A 92 -4.40 -28.44 7.97
N GLY A 93 -3.55 -28.12 6.97
CA GLY A 93 -2.61 -29.08 6.36
C GLY A 93 -3.20 -29.98 5.27
N THR A 94 -4.52 -29.93 4.98
CA THR A 94 -5.13 -30.72 3.90
C THR A 94 -5.50 -29.86 2.70
N LYS A 95 -5.36 -30.42 1.50
CA LYS A 95 -5.86 -29.82 0.23
C LYS A 95 -7.34 -30.20 -0.02
N GLU A 96 -7.87 -31.17 0.68
CA GLU A 96 -9.27 -31.57 0.63
C GLU A 96 -10.09 -30.64 1.55
N ILE A 97 -10.61 -29.56 0.98
CA ILE A 97 -11.33 -28.53 1.73
C ILE A 97 -12.82 -28.64 1.41
N SER A 98 -13.66 -28.88 2.42
CA SER A 98 -15.10 -28.89 2.24
C SER A 98 -15.63 -27.53 1.77
N LYS A 99 -16.77 -27.54 1.03
CA LYS A 99 -17.42 -26.29 0.57
C LYS A 99 -17.82 -25.38 1.72
N GLU A 100 -18.18 -25.96 2.88
CA GLU A 100 -18.53 -25.18 4.08
C GLU A 100 -17.32 -24.38 4.57
N ILE A 101 -16.14 -25.01 4.69
CA ILE A 101 -14.88 -24.37 5.09
C ILE A 101 -14.46 -23.32 4.04
N GLN A 102 -14.53 -23.65 2.75
CA GLN A 102 -14.24 -22.71 1.67
C GLN A 102 -15.09 -21.44 1.79
N ASN A 103 -16.39 -21.59 2.04
CA ASN A 103 -17.31 -20.45 2.18
C ASN A 103 -17.04 -19.67 3.47
N LYS A 104 -16.84 -20.36 4.60
CA LYS A 104 -16.59 -19.72 5.92
C LYS A 104 -15.33 -18.87 5.89
N PHE A 105 -14.23 -19.36 5.33
CA PHE A 105 -12.93 -18.69 5.30
C PHE A 105 -12.66 -17.97 3.97
N LYS A 106 -13.63 -18.02 3.03
CA LYS A 106 -13.52 -17.44 1.67
C LYS A 106 -12.27 -17.95 0.92
N LEU A 107 -12.04 -19.27 1.00
CA LEU A 107 -10.87 -19.92 0.37
C LEU A 107 -11.20 -20.26 -1.08
N ASN A 108 -10.73 -19.43 -1.99
CA ASN A 108 -10.78 -19.64 -3.43
C ASN A 108 -9.61 -18.92 -4.12
N CYS A 109 -9.37 -19.26 -5.37
CA CYS A 109 -8.22 -18.74 -6.13
C CYS A 109 -8.37 -17.25 -6.50
N GLU A 110 -9.58 -16.76 -6.69
CA GLU A 110 -9.86 -15.34 -6.89
C GLU A 110 -9.41 -14.53 -5.67
N ARG A 111 -9.77 -14.99 -4.47
CA ARG A 111 -9.34 -14.36 -3.22
C ARG A 111 -7.83 -14.46 -3.00
N ALA A 112 -7.21 -15.58 -3.40
CA ALA A 112 -5.75 -15.73 -3.37
C ALA A 112 -5.05 -14.71 -4.28
N ALA A 113 -5.57 -14.50 -5.50
CA ALA A 113 -5.07 -13.50 -6.43
C ALA A 113 -5.23 -12.08 -5.86
N MET A 114 -6.42 -11.77 -5.31
CA MET A 114 -6.64 -10.48 -4.64
C MET A 114 -5.63 -10.22 -3.50
N TYR A 115 -5.31 -11.22 -2.68
CA TYR A 115 -4.31 -11.06 -1.62
C TYR A 115 -2.89 -10.94 -2.18
N ARG A 116 -2.54 -11.63 -3.26
CA ARG A 116 -1.27 -11.44 -3.96
C ARG A 116 -1.12 -9.97 -4.36
N ASP A 117 -2.11 -9.42 -5.03
CA ASP A 117 -2.09 -8.05 -5.54
C ASP A 117 -2.08 -7.03 -4.38
N TYR A 118 -2.88 -7.26 -3.33
CA TYR A 118 -2.90 -6.45 -2.11
C TYR A 118 -1.53 -6.39 -1.42
N TYR A 119 -0.92 -7.56 -1.12
CA TYR A 119 0.37 -7.58 -0.43
C TYR A 119 1.50 -7.05 -1.32
N THR A 120 1.50 -7.39 -2.61
CA THR A 120 2.49 -6.87 -3.55
C THR A 120 2.38 -5.35 -3.68
N TYR A 121 1.15 -4.82 -3.74
CA TYR A 121 0.93 -3.37 -3.82
C TYR A 121 1.36 -2.65 -2.53
N LEU A 122 0.79 -2.99 -1.37
CA LEU A 122 1.05 -2.26 -0.13
C LEU A 122 2.50 -2.33 0.37
N TYR A 123 3.15 -3.48 0.17
CA TYR A 123 4.54 -3.68 0.58
C TYR A 123 5.54 -3.26 -0.49
N GLY A 124 5.09 -3.04 -1.72
CA GLY A 124 5.87 -2.49 -2.82
C GLY A 124 5.76 -0.98 -3.00
N LEU A 125 5.00 -0.27 -2.15
CA LEU A 125 4.99 1.20 -2.19
C LEU A 125 6.31 1.77 -1.66
N PRO A 126 6.85 2.84 -2.29
CA PRO A 126 6.29 3.61 -3.40
C PRO A 126 6.65 3.08 -4.80
N MET A 127 7.46 2.01 -4.95
CA MET A 127 7.90 1.48 -6.25
C MET A 127 6.71 1.11 -7.15
N LYS A 128 5.62 0.59 -6.56
CA LYS A 128 4.38 0.23 -7.26
C LYS A 128 3.67 1.41 -7.94
N LEU A 129 4.01 2.64 -7.60
CA LEU A 129 3.49 3.82 -8.30
C LEU A 129 4.12 4.02 -9.70
N ARG A 130 5.08 3.19 -10.09
CA ARG A 130 5.65 3.12 -11.45
C ARG A 130 4.97 2.07 -12.34
N ASP A 131 4.03 1.31 -11.81
CA ASP A 131 3.34 0.28 -12.59
C ASP A 131 2.46 0.91 -13.68
N ALA A 132 2.28 0.15 -14.76
CA ALA A 132 1.40 0.53 -15.86
C ALA A 132 -0.04 0.75 -15.34
N GLY A 133 -0.70 1.77 -15.87
CA GLY A 133 -2.05 2.16 -15.47
C GLY A 133 -2.11 3.03 -14.21
N THR A 134 -0.97 3.40 -13.61
CA THR A 134 -0.92 4.42 -12.55
C THR A 134 -0.88 5.82 -13.16
N LEU A 135 -1.80 6.69 -12.77
CA LEU A 135 -1.93 8.07 -13.24
C LEU A 135 -1.59 9.03 -12.09
N ILE A 136 -0.42 9.65 -12.15
CA ILE A 136 0.05 10.59 -11.13
C ILE A 136 -0.27 12.02 -11.58
N ASP A 137 -0.94 12.80 -10.72
CA ASP A 137 -1.13 14.22 -10.96
C ASP A 137 0.25 14.91 -11.01
N PRO A 138 0.54 15.71 -12.05
CA PRO A 138 1.83 16.39 -12.17
C PRO A 138 2.12 17.40 -11.06
N GLN A 139 1.08 17.84 -10.33
CA GLN A 139 1.21 18.80 -9.26
C GLN A 139 1.55 18.12 -7.93
N VAL A 140 2.69 18.48 -7.34
CA VAL A 140 3.01 18.14 -5.94
C VAL A 140 2.25 19.08 -5.02
N ILE A 141 1.57 18.52 -4.02
CA ILE A 141 0.81 19.26 -3.02
C ILE A 141 1.65 19.35 -1.73
N GLU A 142 1.79 20.53 -1.15
CA GLU A 142 2.26 20.67 0.23
C GLU A 142 1.06 20.60 1.17
N LYS A 143 1.06 19.70 2.16
CA LYS A 143 -0.06 19.51 3.09
C LYS A 143 0.43 19.43 4.52
N LEU A 144 -0.16 20.27 5.38
CA LEU A 144 0.04 20.22 6.84
C LEU A 144 -1.00 19.28 7.47
N VAL A 145 -0.54 18.25 8.16
CA VAL A 145 -1.39 17.29 8.89
C VAL A 145 -0.83 17.11 10.29
N ASP A 146 -1.64 17.37 11.30
CA ASP A 146 -1.26 17.24 12.72
C ASP A 146 0.05 17.96 13.07
N GLY A 147 0.28 19.12 12.47
CA GLY A 147 1.47 19.96 12.67
C GLY A 147 2.71 19.51 11.90
N ILE A 148 2.63 18.51 11.06
CA ILE A 148 3.72 18.01 10.22
C ILE A 148 3.42 18.32 8.75
N SER A 149 4.38 18.95 8.05
CA SER A 149 4.28 19.20 6.61
C SER A 149 4.78 18.03 5.79
N TYR A 150 4.01 17.66 4.77
CA TYR A 150 4.30 16.57 3.84
C TYR A 150 4.30 17.05 2.40
N TRP A 151 5.10 16.41 1.55
CA TRP A 151 4.90 16.41 0.11
C TRP A 151 3.89 15.32 -0.24
N VAL A 152 2.88 15.66 -1.07
CA VAL A 152 1.78 14.74 -1.37
C VAL A 152 1.63 14.57 -2.87
N LEU A 153 1.55 13.31 -3.30
CA LEU A 153 1.14 12.92 -4.64
C LEU A 153 -0.33 12.51 -4.64
N LYS A 154 -1.11 13.06 -5.57
CA LYS A 154 -2.43 12.54 -5.92
C LYS A 154 -2.27 11.53 -7.04
N VAL A 155 -2.88 10.36 -6.89
CA VAL A 155 -2.79 9.24 -7.82
C VAL A 155 -4.18 8.69 -8.09
N THR A 156 -4.47 8.44 -9.35
CA THR A 156 -5.62 7.67 -9.82
C THR A 156 -5.12 6.53 -10.70
N TYR A 157 -6.01 5.71 -11.21
CA TYR A 157 -5.65 4.55 -12.01
C TYR A 157 -6.49 4.48 -13.27
N GLU A 158 -5.97 3.80 -14.29
CA GLU A 158 -6.80 3.37 -15.42
C GLU A 158 -7.96 2.49 -14.90
N PRO A 159 -9.16 2.55 -15.51
CA PRO A 159 -10.36 1.85 -15.01
C PRO A 159 -10.17 0.34 -14.80
N GLU A 160 -9.29 -0.29 -15.56
CA GLU A 160 -8.96 -1.72 -15.46
C GLU A 160 -8.09 -2.04 -14.26
N VAL A 161 -7.42 -1.04 -13.66
CA VAL A 161 -6.53 -1.18 -12.50
C VAL A 161 -7.24 -0.83 -11.20
N GLY A 162 -8.00 0.26 -11.19
CA GLY A 162 -8.72 0.69 -10.00
C GLY A 162 -9.55 1.95 -10.21
N SER A 163 -10.47 2.21 -9.30
CA SER A 163 -11.38 3.37 -9.36
C SER A 163 -11.14 4.40 -8.26
N ASP A 164 -10.32 4.07 -7.27
CA ASP A 164 -10.11 4.91 -6.10
C ASP A 164 -9.15 6.06 -6.39
N THR A 165 -9.36 7.18 -5.70
CA THR A 165 -8.39 8.28 -5.66
C THR A 165 -7.51 8.12 -4.44
N TRP A 166 -6.19 8.14 -4.65
CA TRP A 166 -5.19 7.96 -3.61
C TRP A 166 -4.32 9.18 -3.42
N TYR A 167 -3.91 9.41 -2.17
CA TYR A 167 -2.95 10.43 -1.75
C TYR A 167 -1.80 9.77 -0.99
N PHE A 168 -0.56 9.99 -1.42
CA PHE A 168 0.65 9.48 -0.80
C PHE A 168 1.45 10.61 -0.19
N TYR A 169 1.69 10.55 1.11
CA TYR A 169 2.31 11.60 1.91
C TYR A 169 3.75 11.21 2.22
N PHE A 170 4.68 12.05 1.80
CA PHE A 170 6.11 11.84 1.97
C PHE A 170 6.70 12.88 2.91
N ASP A 171 7.60 12.45 3.80
CA ASP A 171 8.37 13.35 4.65
C ASP A 171 9.18 14.34 3.80
N GLN A 172 9.15 15.62 4.19
CA GLN A 172 9.77 16.67 3.38
C GLN A 172 11.30 16.63 3.33
N LYS A 173 11.94 15.95 4.29
CA LYS A 173 13.40 15.88 4.39
C LYS A 173 13.96 14.58 3.86
N THR A 174 13.32 13.46 4.21
CA THR A 174 13.80 12.11 3.90
C THR A 174 13.15 11.51 2.68
N TYR A 175 11.97 12.02 2.27
CA TYR A 175 11.10 11.45 1.24
C TYR A 175 10.53 10.07 1.60
N ALA A 176 10.64 9.66 2.87
CA ALA A 176 10.00 8.45 3.37
C ALA A 176 8.48 8.53 3.25
N LEU A 177 7.84 7.47 2.81
CA LEU A 177 6.38 7.36 2.78
C LEU A 177 5.86 7.23 4.22
N LYS A 178 5.06 8.20 4.68
CA LYS A 178 4.57 8.30 6.07
C LYS A 178 3.08 8.12 6.22
N ARG A 179 2.33 8.29 5.14
CA ARG A 179 0.88 8.10 5.15
C ARG A 179 0.40 7.86 3.73
N TYR A 180 -0.65 7.08 3.57
CA TYR A 180 -1.47 7.09 2.37
C TYR A 180 -2.95 7.13 2.77
N GLN A 181 -3.77 7.62 1.86
CA GLN A 181 -5.19 7.86 2.06
C GLN A 181 -5.90 7.60 0.74
N PHE A 182 -7.03 6.91 0.78
CA PHE A 182 -7.82 6.69 -0.42
C PHE A 182 -9.29 7.02 -0.19
N PHE A 183 -9.95 7.32 -1.30
CA PHE A 183 -11.37 7.62 -1.36
C PHE A 183 -11.97 6.81 -2.51
N HIS A 184 -13.13 6.20 -2.27
CA HIS A 184 -13.98 5.70 -3.35
C HIS A 184 -14.72 6.86 -4.01
N ASP A 185 -15.17 7.83 -3.21
CA ASP A 185 -15.72 9.12 -3.63
C ASP A 185 -15.23 10.22 -2.68
N GLU A 186 -14.36 11.11 -3.16
CA GLU A 186 -13.82 12.21 -2.36
C GLU A 186 -14.91 13.14 -1.81
N SER A 187 -16.03 13.31 -2.54
CA SER A 187 -17.13 14.20 -2.14
C SER A 187 -17.88 13.68 -0.90
N LEU A 188 -17.82 12.36 -0.66
CA LEU A 188 -18.44 11.70 0.48
C LEU A 188 -17.49 11.56 1.68
N ASN A 189 -16.22 11.93 1.54
CA ASN A 189 -15.17 11.72 2.53
C ASN A 189 -15.15 10.27 3.03
N ASP A 190 -15.43 9.33 2.13
CA ASP A 190 -15.39 7.90 2.39
C ASP A 190 -13.97 7.33 2.35
N GLY A 191 -13.84 5.98 2.43
CA GLY A 191 -12.52 5.34 2.40
C GLY A 191 -11.75 5.48 3.71
N GLU A 192 -10.43 5.33 3.62
CA GLU A 192 -9.57 5.17 4.79
C GLU A 192 -8.25 5.93 4.61
N TYR A 193 -7.63 6.27 5.75
CA TYR A 193 -6.23 6.70 5.76
C TYR A 193 -5.40 5.80 6.67
N ILE A 194 -4.13 5.67 6.32
CA ILE A 194 -3.21 4.77 6.97
C ILE A 194 -1.97 5.55 7.39
N ILE A 195 -1.69 5.56 8.69
CA ILE A 195 -0.47 6.15 9.26
C ILE A 195 0.61 5.08 9.26
N LEU A 196 1.81 5.45 8.80
CA LEU A 196 2.97 4.58 8.66
C LEU A 196 4.04 5.01 9.66
N GLU A 197 4.39 4.09 10.55
CA GLU A 197 5.37 4.34 11.61
C GLU A 197 6.46 3.27 11.56
N ASP A 198 7.62 3.64 12.05
CA ASP A 198 8.82 2.82 12.03
C ASP A 198 9.14 2.22 10.64
N GLU A 199 10.26 1.56 10.54
CA GLU A 199 10.70 0.96 9.29
C GLU A 199 11.42 -0.36 9.58
N LEU A 200 11.28 -1.30 8.64
CA LEU A 200 11.99 -2.56 8.64
C LEU A 200 12.57 -2.80 7.24
N GLU A 201 13.84 -3.16 7.19
CA GLU A 201 14.47 -3.55 5.93
C GLU A 201 14.26 -5.05 5.66
N ILE A 202 13.69 -5.36 4.50
CA ILE A 202 13.48 -6.74 4.03
C ILE A 202 14.07 -6.85 2.63
N ALA A 203 15.05 -7.72 2.47
CA ALA A 203 15.76 -7.94 1.19
C ALA A 203 16.23 -6.63 0.52
N GLY A 204 16.72 -5.66 1.32
CA GLY A 204 17.23 -4.38 0.83
C GLY A 204 16.17 -3.31 0.58
N ILE A 205 14.89 -3.61 0.83
CA ILE A 205 13.78 -2.66 0.72
C ILE A 205 13.40 -2.15 2.10
N ARG A 206 13.35 -0.82 2.28
CA ARG A 206 12.83 -0.18 3.50
C ARG A 206 11.32 -0.09 3.43
N MET A 207 10.65 -0.88 4.27
CA MET A 207 9.19 -0.93 4.32
C MET A 207 8.69 -0.30 5.61
N PRO A 208 7.57 0.45 5.61
CA PRO A 208 6.91 0.82 6.86
C PRO A 208 6.61 -0.41 7.69
N LYS A 209 7.00 -0.39 8.97
CA LYS A 209 6.82 -1.50 9.89
C LYS A 209 5.38 -1.59 10.38
N ASP A 210 4.85 -0.47 10.82
CA ASP A 210 3.52 -0.36 11.40
C ASP A 210 2.59 0.42 10.46
N ARG A 211 1.36 -0.08 10.29
CA ARG A 211 0.29 0.53 9.49
C ARG A 211 -0.97 0.61 10.35
N SER A 212 -1.32 1.81 10.81
CA SER A 212 -2.51 2.07 11.60
C SER A 212 -3.62 2.61 10.70
N TRP A 213 -4.76 1.94 10.68
CA TRP A 213 -5.88 2.16 9.76
C TRP A 213 -7.00 2.94 10.43
N PHE A 214 -7.56 3.93 9.73
CA PHE A 214 -8.64 4.80 10.22
C PHE A 214 -9.63 5.11 9.09
N TYR A 215 -10.92 5.30 9.42
CA TYR A 215 -11.87 5.86 8.48
C TYR A 215 -11.61 7.35 8.24
N ASN A 216 -11.79 7.80 6.98
CA ASN A 216 -11.70 9.23 6.63
C ASN A 216 -12.80 10.05 7.29
N SER A 217 -14.02 9.50 7.37
CA SER A 217 -15.24 10.20 7.76
C SER A 217 -15.22 10.73 9.20
N ASP A 218 -14.64 9.96 10.14
CA ASP A 218 -14.74 10.24 11.57
C ASP A 218 -13.48 9.90 12.37
N ASN A 219 -12.40 9.51 11.70
CA ASN A 219 -11.14 9.07 12.30
C ASN A 219 -11.27 7.84 13.22
N THR A 220 -12.33 7.03 13.03
CA THR A 220 -12.48 5.79 13.79
C THR A 220 -11.33 4.83 13.49
N TYR A 221 -10.64 4.38 14.52
CA TYR A 221 -9.55 3.40 14.42
C TYR A 221 -10.10 2.01 14.06
N LEU A 222 -9.48 1.36 13.08
CA LEU A 222 -9.89 0.06 12.55
C LEU A 222 -8.99 -1.09 13.00
N GLY A 223 -7.70 -0.81 13.14
CA GLY A 223 -6.71 -1.82 13.47
C GLY A 223 -5.31 -1.41 13.07
N LYS A 224 -4.36 -2.30 13.33
CA LYS A 224 -2.93 -2.11 13.05
C LYS A 224 -2.34 -3.38 12.44
N ASP A 225 -1.56 -3.20 11.39
CA ASP A 225 -0.70 -4.22 10.82
C ASP A 225 0.74 -3.97 11.24
N THR A 226 1.40 -4.97 11.82
CA THR A 226 2.82 -4.90 12.19
C THR A 226 3.62 -5.90 11.37
N LEU A 227 4.59 -5.39 10.61
CA LEU A 227 5.55 -6.15 9.80
C LEU A 227 6.69 -6.68 10.68
N SER A 228 7.12 -7.92 10.42
CA SER A 228 8.31 -8.52 11.03
C SER A 228 9.00 -9.53 10.09
N ASN A 229 10.27 -9.80 10.36
CA ASN A 229 11.06 -10.86 9.69
C ASN A 229 10.68 -12.25 10.18
#